data_1a46a9410101ac08777848445f24601a
#
_entry.id   1a46a9410101ac08777848445f24601a
#
_cell.length_a   1.000
_cell.length_b   1.000
_cell.length_c   1.000
_cell.angle_alpha   90.00
_cell.angle_beta   90.00
_cell.angle_gamma   90.00
#
_symmetry.space_group_name_H-M   'P 1'
#
loop_
_entity.id
_entity.type
_entity.pdbx_description
1 polymer ?
#
loop_
_entity_poly.entity_id
_entity_poly.type
_entity_poly.pdbx_seq_one_letter_code
_entity_poly.pdbx_strand_id
1 'polypeptide(L)'
;MQNANDTYTLEDRKTSQEEIDQLMDEIDRISSTTEFNGRSLFDGSASRTIASSVDGVKALSVSMGATSGTYTITKAESGACGKVAGVLKGGTFPVAAGKSISINGETIAMSKGDSKADVEKKIVSACSSMNLSYDSATETVTSNVAGYDYYVQVGFADGSKSKLDDGRGTDAKVELKTVQTGVGFTANAKVSASGNKINIIDNDGFEMNVELPTTAGNSKTYNNIAFDVYDAGFMTIQIGANEHQTLDMDLPTVSCDVLGLRNEDGKNLLNVCTNYGASTGIAFADSAIRQISSARAELGAYQNRLETTVSSLNVFGENMTESMSRIIDTDMASEMTEYTQLTVLQQASTSMLSQANNRPQTIMSLLQGM
;
A
#
# COMPACT_ATOMS: atom_id res chain seq x y z
N MET A 1 -1.02 24.15 -3.07
CA MET A 1 -0.35 25.40 -2.65
C MET A 1 -0.98 26.66 -3.24
N GLN A 2 -1.26 26.74 -4.55
CA GLN A 2 -1.86 27.96 -5.14
C GLN A 2 -3.20 28.32 -4.50
N ASN A 3 -4.08 27.35 -4.27
CA ASN A 3 -5.40 27.55 -3.64
C ASN A 3 -5.36 27.90 -2.15
N ALA A 4 -4.20 27.78 -1.50
CA ALA A 4 -3.99 28.21 -0.13
C ALA A 4 -3.73 29.74 -0.02
N ASN A 5 -3.55 30.42 -1.15
CA ASN A 5 -3.44 31.87 -1.20
C ASN A 5 -4.81 32.53 -1.39
N ASP A 6 -5.03 33.67 -0.76
CA ASP A 6 -6.29 34.42 -0.87
C ASP A 6 -6.51 35.11 -2.23
N THR A 7 -5.58 34.94 -3.17
CA THR A 7 -5.66 35.54 -4.53
C THR A 7 -6.59 34.79 -5.47
N TYR A 8 -6.96 33.53 -5.14
CA TYR A 8 -7.84 32.72 -5.96
C TYR A 8 -9.31 32.93 -5.59
N THR A 9 -10.15 33.04 -6.61
CA THR A 9 -11.59 33.12 -6.42
C THR A 9 -12.18 31.74 -6.05
N LEU A 10 -13.40 31.71 -5.49
CA LEU A 10 -14.09 30.47 -5.18
C LEU A 10 -14.31 29.59 -6.42
N GLU A 11 -14.54 30.22 -7.57
CA GLU A 11 -14.73 29.50 -8.86
C GLU A 11 -13.45 28.83 -9.33
N ASP A 12 -12.32 29.54 -9.24
CA ASP A 12 -10.99 28.96 -9.58
C ASP A 12 -10.65 27.77 -8.67
N ARG A 13 -10.99 27.88 -7.37
CA ARG A 13 -10.77 26.79 -6.40
C ARG A 13 -11.66 25.58 -6.68
N LYS A 14 -12.90 25.78 -7.11
CA LYS A 14 -13.80 24.69 -7.51
C LYS A 14 -13.27 23.96 -8.74
N THR A 15 -12.84 24.69 -9.76
CA THR A 15 -12.23 24.09 -10.96
C THR A 15 -10.99 23.27 -10.59
N SER A 16 -10.14 23.79 -9.69
CA SER A 16 -8.99 23.04 -9.17
C SER A 16 -9.41 21.80 -8.38
N GLN A 17 -10.56 21.84 -7.66
CA GLN A 17 -11.08 20.68 -6.96
C GLN A 17 -11.54 19.60 -7.92
N GLU A 18 -12.24 19.97 -9.01
CA GLU A 18 -12.66 19.01 -10.03
C GLU A 18 -11.46 18.31 -10.69
N GLU A 19 -10.36 19.04 -10.91
CA GLU A 19 -9.11 18.45 -11.41
C GLU A 19 -8.50 17.46 -10.39
N ILE A 20 -8.47 17.82 -9.11
CA ILE A 20 -8.00 16.93 -8.04
C ILE A 20 -8.87 15.67 -7.95
N ASP A 21 -10.18 15.81 -8.03
CA ASP A 21 -11.11 14.67 -7.97
C ASP A 21 -10.85 13.71 -9.14
N GLN A 22 -10.65 14.23 -10.37
CA GLN A 22 -10.28 13.41 -11.53
C GLN A 22 -8.92 12.72 -11.36
N LEU A 23 -7.92 13.40 -10.78
CA LEU A 23 -6.62 12.79 -10.50
C LEU A 23 -6.73 11.67 -9.45
N MET A 24 -7.57 11.83 -8.44
CA MET A 24 -7.84 10.79 -7.44
C MET A 24 -8.55 9.58 -8.07
N ASP A 25 -9.54 9.80 -8.92
CA ASP A 25 -10.20 8.73 -9.67
C ASP A 25 -9.21 7.99 -10.59
N GLU A 26 -8.24 8.71 -11.17
CA GLU A 26 -7.20 8.12 -11.99
C GLU A 26 -6.22 7.26 -11.15
N ILE A 27 -5.87 7.67 -9.92
CA ILE A 27 -5.09 6.86 -8.99
C ILE A 27 -5.82 5.54 -8.70
N ASP A 28 -7.11 5.60 -8.36
CA ASP A 28 -7.91 4.41 -8.07
C ASP A 28 -8.07 3.52 -9.32
N ARG A 29 -8.20 4.13 -10.51
CA ARG A 29 -8.22 3.39 -11.77
C ARG A 29 -6.89 2.66 -12.02
N ILE A 30 -5.76 3.34 -11.85
CA ILE A 30 -4.43 2.73 -12.00
C ILE A 30 -4.26 1.57 -11.00
N SER A 31 -4.65 1.78 -9.74
CA SER A 31 -4.57 0.75 -8.70
C SER A 31 -5.37 -0.50 -9.07
N SER A 32 -6.58 -0.33 -9.60
CA SER A 32 -7.48 -1.44 -9.93
C SER A 32 -7.21 -2.09 -11.29
N THR A 33 -6.61 -1.37 -12.25
CA THR A 33 -6.40 -1.88 -13.61
C THR A 33 -4.97 -2.34 -13.89
N THR A 34 -4.01 -2.03 -12.99
CA THR A 34 -2.64 -2.48 -13.17
C THR A 34 -2.52 -3.96 -12.83
N GLU A 35 -2.37 -4.77 -13.85
CA GLU A 35 -2.25 -6.21 -13.70
C GLU A 35 -1.02 -6.76 -14.44
N PHE A 36 -0.53 -7.88 -13.97
CA PHE A 36 0.48 -8.69 -14.65
C PHE A 36 0.02 -10.14 -14.68
N ASN A 37 -0.07 -10.71 -15.88
CA ASN A 37 -0.53 -12.07 -16.11
C ASN A 37 -1.90 -12.38 -15.46
N GLY A 38 -2.85 -11.43 -15.52
CA GLY A 38 -4.20 -11.55 -14.95
C GLY A 38 -4.27 -11.45 -13.43
N ARG A 39 -3.19 -11.01 -12.78
CA ARG A 39 -3.14 -10.75 -11.34
C ARG A 39 -2.94 -9.26 -11.09
N SER A 40 -3.84 -8.65 -10.35
CA SER A 40 -3.72 -7.25 -9.94
C SER A 40 -2.51 -7.06 -9.02
N LEU A 41 -1.83 -5.92 -9.17
CA LEU A 41 -0.60 -5.66 -8.43
C LEU A 41 -0.79 -4.68 -7.27
N PHE A 42 -1.70 -3.70 -7.39
CA PHE A 42 -1.81 -2.58 -6.45
C PHE A 42 -3.19 -2.46 -5.78
N ASP A 43 -4.06 -3.44 -5.97
CA ASP A 43 -5.40 -3.48 -5.35
C ASP A 43 -5.42 -4.11 -3.95
N GLY A 44 -4.25 -4.55 -3.45
CA GLY A 44 -4.09 -5.24 -2.17
C GLY A 44 -4.12 -6.77 -2.27
N SER A 45 -4.45 -7.34 -3.43
CA SER A 45 -4.48 -8.80 -3.61
C SER A 45 -3.10 -9.43 -3.62
N ALA A 46 -2.06 -8.65 -3.88
CA ALA A 46 -0.66 -9.04 -3.88
C ALA A 46 0.10 -8.53 -2.64
N SER A 47 -0.62 -8.03 -1.63
CA SER A 47 -0.09 -7.64 -0.32
C SER A 47 -0.39 -8.70 0.74
N ARG A 48 0.34 -8.63 1.85
CA ARG A 48 0.18 -9.53 2.97
C ARG A 48 -1.23 -9.45 3.56
N THR A 49 -1.86 -10.60 3.77
CA THR A 49 -3.23 -10.67 4.29
C THR A 49 -3.25 -10.43 5.80
N ILE A 50 -4.11 -9.51 6.23
CA ILE A 50 -4.34 -9.17 7.64
C ILE A 50 -5.83 -9.27 7.92
N ALA A 51 -6.19 -9.95 9.00
CA ALA A 51 -7.56 -9.97 9.50
C ALA A 51 -7.66 -9.23 10.83
N SER A 52 -8.66 -8.37 10.97
CA SER A 52 -8.98 -7.70 12.24
C SER A 52 -10.08 -8.47 12.97
N SER A 53 -9.95 -8.59 14.28
CA SER A 53 -10.98 -9.22 15.15
C SER A 53 -12.18 -8.32 15.42
N VAL A 54 -12.10 -7.04 15.06
CA VAL A 54 -13.14 -6.04 15.34
C VAL A 54 -13.64 -5.46 14.04
N ASP A 55 -14.94 -5.54 13.83
CA ASP A 55 -15.59 -4.97 12.65
C ASP A 55 -15.43 -3.45 12.58
N GLY A 56 -15.14 -2.94 11.38
CA GLY A 56 -14.86 -1.54 11.12
C GLY A 56 -13.43 -1.08 11.41
N VAL A 57 -12.61 -1.86 12.11
CA VAL A 57 -11.18 -1.57 12.29
C VAL A 57 -10.40 -2.23 11.15
N LYS A 58 -9.74 -1.44 10.32
CA LYS A 58 -9.01 -1.92 9.15
C LYS A 58 -7.51 -1.83 9.38
N ALA A 59 -6.79 -2.90 9.07
CA ALA A 59 -5.36 -2.81 8.84
C ALA A 59 -5.14 -2.47 7.36
N LEU A 60 -4.54 -1.32 7.11
CA LEU A 60 -4.33 -0.82 5.75
C LEU A 60 -3.09 -1.45 5.10
N SER A 61 -2.04 -1.65 5.88
CA SER A 61 -0.80 -2.27 5.42
C SER A 61 0.02 -2.82 6.57
N VAL A 62 0.85 -3.83 6.29
CA VAL A 62 1.89 -4.32 7.20
C VAL A 62 3.16 -4.58 6.39
N SER A 63 4.31 -4.23 6.95
CA SER A 63 5.60 -4.45 6.28
C SER A 63 5.98 -5.93 6.22
N MET A 64 6.86 -6.31 5.28
CA MET A 64 7.43 -7.66 5.15
C MET A 64 8.24 -8.11 6.38
N GLY A 65 8.74 -7.18 7.19
CA GLY A 65 9.43 -7.49 8.46
C GLY A 65 8.52 -8.08 9.54
N ALA A 66 7.19 -8.03 9.36
CA ALA A 66 6.26 -8.64 10.30
C ALA A 66 6.34 -10.17 10.25
N THR A 67 6.44 -10.83 11.38
CA THR A 67 6.27 -12.29 11.47
C THR A 67 4.78 -12.64 11.47
N SER A 68 4.41 -13.76 10.83
CA SER A 68 3.02 -14.24 10.88
C SER A 68 2.59 -14.55 12.31
N GLY A 69 1.38 -14.14 12.67
CA GLY A 69 0.81 -14.35 14.00
C GLY A 69 -0.10 -13.22 14.45
N THR A 70 -0.47 -13.23 15.73
CA THR A 70 -1.46 -12.30 16.28
C THR A 70 -0.80 -11.12 16.98
N TYR A 71 -1.08 -9.92 16.50
CA TYR A 71 -0.69 -8.64 17.09
C TYR A 71 -1.91 -8.04 17.81
N THR A 72 -1.77 -7.69 19.09
CA THR A 72 -2.91 -7.23 19.87
C THR A 72 -2.72 -5.78 20.33
N ILE A 73 -3.73 -4.96 20.05
CA ILE A 73 -3.90 -3.63 20.65
C ILE A 73 -4.79 -3.78 21.88
N THR A 74 -4.27 -3.44 23.06
CA THR A 74 -5.03 -3.56 24.33
C THR A 74 -6.22 -2.60 24.34
N LYS A 75 -5.99 -1.36 23.93
CA LYS A 75 -7.00 -0.32 23.92
C LYS A 75 -6.72 0.64 22.77
N ALA A 76 -7.74 0.95 22.00
CA ALA A 76 -7.71 2.01 21.02
C ALA A 76 -8.92 2.92 21.22
N GLU A 77 -8.67 4.23 21.22
CA GLU A 77 -9.72 5.24 21.23
C GLU A 77 -9.67 5.94 19.88
N SER A 78 -10.78 5.92 19.12
CA SER A 78 -10.83 6.65 17.86
C SER A 78 -10.72 8.15 18.11
N GLY A 79 -10.13 8.86 17.16
CA GLY A 79 -10.13 10.30 17.16
C GLY A 79 -11.55 10.86 17.14
N ALA A 80 -11.75 12.03 17.67
CA ALA A 80 -13.01 12.76 17.60
C ALA A 80 -12.93 13.86 16.55
N CYS A 81 -14.06 14.08 15.86
CA CYS A 81 -14.21 15.20 14.95
C CYS A 81 -14.41 16.51 15.73
N GLY A 82 -13.81 17.59 15.24
CA GLY A 82 -14.08 18.92 15.75
C GLY A 82 -15.54 19.31 15.57
N LYS A 83 -16.19 19.90 16.59
CA LYS A 83 -17.60 20.27 16.52
C LYS A 83 -17.90 21.55 17.28
N VAL A 84 -18.80 22.36 16.73
CA VAL A 84 -19.33 23.56 17.40
C VAL A 84 -20.85 23.56 17.28
N ALA A 85 -21.53 23.60 18.42
CA ALA A 85 -22.99 23.64 18.52
C ALA A 85 -23.53 25.07 18.58
N GLY A 86 -24.80 25.24 18.22
CA GLY A 86 -25.51 26.50 18.31
C GLY A 86 -25.03 27.57 17.31
N VAL A 87 -24.72 27.17 16.09
CA VAL A 87 -24.19 28.02 15.02
C VAL A 87 -25.10 29.20 14.72
N LEU A 88 -26.41 29.05 14.91
CA LEU A 88 -27.41 30.12 14.74
C LEU A 88 -27.62 30.98 15.99
N LYS A 89 -26.79 30.86 17.03
CA LYS A 89 -26.87 31.63 18.26
C LYS A 89 -26.81 33.13 17.97
N GLY A 90 -27.71 33.87 18.57
CA GLY A 90 -27.83 35.33 18.37
C GLY A 90 -28.52 35.72 17.06
N GLY A 91 -28.94 34.79 16.25
CA GLY A 91 -29.80 35.01 15.07
C GLY A 91 -31.27 35.25 15.46
N THR A 92 -31.85 36.30 14.91
CA THR A 92 -33.32 36.55 14.96
C THR A 92 -33.88 36.27 13.58
N PHE A 93 -34.95 35.45 13.47
CA PHE A 93 -35.53 35.11 12.21
C PHE A 93 -36.98 35.63 12.11
N PRO A 94 -37.41 36.23 10.97
CA PRO A 94 -36.58 36.53 9.78
C PRO A 94 -35.44 37.51 10.06
N VAL A 95 -34.35 37.41 9.32
CA VAL A 95 -33.13 38.23 9.51
C VAL A 95 -33.47 39.71 9.31
N ALA A 96 -33.12 40.56 10.29
CA ALA A 96 -33.45 41.96 10.24
C ALA A 96 -32.63 42.80 9.25
N ALA A 97 -31.36 42.66 9.18
CA ALA A 97 -30.42 43.11 8.13
C ALA A 97 -28.95 42.93 8.54
N GLY A 98 -28.06 42.76 7.55
CA GLY A 98 -26.62 42.99 7.69
C GLY A 98 -25.87 42.07 8.65
N LYS A 99 -26.41 40.91 8.99
CA LYS A 99 -25.76 39.92 9.82
C LYS A 99 -25.03 38.89 8.93
N SER A 100 -23.94 38.37 9.43
CA SER A 100 -23.20 37.29 8.79
C SER A 100 -22.74 36.27 9.83
N ILE A 101 -22.62 35.03 9.43
CA ILE A 101 -22.00 33.95 10.18
C ILE A 101 -20.71 33.63 9.46
N SER A 102 -19.61 33.39 10.18
CA SER A 102 -18.40 32.90 9.57
C SER A 102 -18.08 31.49 10.07
N ILE A 103 -17.67 30.59 9.17
CA ILE A 103 -17.23 29.23 9.49
C ILE A 103 -15.83 29.06 8.92
N ASN A 104 -14.85 28.79 9.78
CA ASN A 104 -13.43 28.66 9.41
C ASN A 104 -12.92 29.83 8.53
N GLY A 105 -13.40 31.06 8.78
CA GLY A 105 -13.01 32.23 8.02
C GLY A 105 -13.89 32.56 6.80
N GLU A 106 -14.66 31.61 6.30
CA GLU A 106 -15.61 31.84 5.21
C GLU A 106 -16.88 32.55 5.74
N THR A 107 -17.24 33.66 5.13
CA THR A 107 -18.35 34.49 5.59
C THR A 107 -19.63 34.19 4.85
N ILE A 108 -20.63 33.71 5.57
CA ILE A 108 -21.97 33.42 5.05
C ILE A 108 -22.86 34.64 5.31
N ALA A 109 -23.15 35.42 4.27
CA ALA A 109 -23.99 36.58 4.37
C ALA A 109 -25.47 36.18 4.48
N MET A 110 -26.16 36.75 5.49
CA MET A 110 -27.60 36.63 5.68
C MET A 110 -28.31 37.84 5.08
N SER A 111 -29.23 37.63 4.18
CA SER A 111 -30.02 38.68 3.55
C SER A 111 -31.19 39.08 4.44
N LYS A 112 -31.60 40.35 4.35
CA LYS A 112 -32.82 40.81 5.04
C LYS A 112 -34.02 40.01 4.60
N GLY A 113 -34.75 39.43 5.54
CA GLY A 113 -35.94 38.63 5.27
C GLY A 113 -35.67 37.14 5.13
N ASP A 114 -34.41 36.68 5.17
CA ASP A 114 -34.08 35.25 5.14
C ASP A 114 -34.78 34.54 6.30
N SER A 115 -35.45 33.44 5.99
CA SER A 115 -35.99 32.54 7.01
C SER A 115 -34.87 31.68 7.61
N LYS A 116 -35.11 31.02 8.75
CA LYS A 116 -34.18 30.07 9.34
C LYS A 116 -33.74 28.99 8.33
N ALA A 117 -34.72 28.45 7.59
CA ALA A 117 -34.46 27.41 6.58
C ALA A 117 -33.56 27.88 5.42
N ASP A 118 -33.68 29.16 5.02
CA ASP A 118 -32.83 29.71 3.96
C ASP A 118 -31.40 29.90 4.41
N VAL A 119 -31.21 30.33 5.66
CA VAL A 119 -29.89 30.45 6.27
C VAL A 119 -29.24 29.06 6.46
N GLU A 120 -30.01 28.07 6.92
CA GLU A 120 -29.53 26.68 7.05
C GLU A 120 -29.07 26.11 5.70
N LYS A 121 -29.79 26.34 4.61
CA LYS A 121 -29.36 25.93 3.27
C LYS A 121 -28.03 26.57 2.87
N LYS A 122 -27.84 27.86 3.16
CA LYS A 122 -26.56 28.55 2.91
C LYS A 122 -25.44 27.96 3.74
N ILE A 123 -25.70 27.63 5.02
CA ILE A 123 -24.72 26.97 5.90
C ILE A 123 -24.38 25.57 5.36
N VAL A 124 -25.37 24.75 4.98
CA VAL A 124 -25.13 23.42 4.41
C VAL A 124 -24.27 23.50 3.15
N SER A 125 -24.58 24.45 2.25
CA SER A 125 -23.78 24.66 1.04
C SER A 125 -22.33 25.06 1.35
N ALA A 126 -22.13 25.97 2.31
CA ALA A 126 -20.79 26.37 2.74
C ALA A 126 -20.05 25.23 3.47
N CYS A 127 -20.74 24.48 4.32
CA CYS A 127 -20.15 23.33 5.01
C CYS A 127 -19.70 22.25 4.04
N SER A 128 -20.49 21.95 3.00
CA SER A 128 -20.11 20.93 2.00
C SER A 128 -18.84 21.30 1.23
N SER A 129 -18.64 22.59 0.94
CA SER A 129 -17.40 23.07 0.31
C SER A 129 -16.17 23.08 1.22
N MET A 130 -16.36 22.95 2.54
CA MET A 130 -15.27 22.93 3.54
C MET A 130 -15.02 21.57 4.17
N ASN A 131 -15.61 20.52 3.62
CA ASN A 131 -15.57 19.17 4.22
C ASN A 131 -16.11 19.12 5.66
N LEU A 132 -17.16 19.90 5.92
CA LEU A 132 -17.88 19.94 7.17
C LEU A 132 -19.30 19.42 6.97
N SER A 133 -19.93 18.96 8.01
CA SER A 133 -21.34 18.61 8.05
C SER A 133 -22.11 19.53 8.98
N TYR A 134 -23.34 19.89 8.62
CA TYR A 134 -24.24 20.66 9.45
C TYR A 134 -25.47 19.84 9.81
N ASP A 135 -25.73 19.71 11.09
CA ASP A 135 -26.94 19.09 11.63
C ASP A 135 -27.94 20.16 12.03
N SER A 136 -29.05 20.26 11.33
CA SER A 136 -30.09 21.23 11.57
C SER A 136 -30.88 21.00 12.87
N ALA A 137 -30.93 19.76 13.37
CA ALA A 137 -31.63 19.42 14.60
C ALA A 137 -30.90 19.95 15.84
N THR A 138 -29.59 19.88 15.84
CA THR A 138 -28.72 20.32 16.94
C THR A 138 -28.03 21.66 16.67
N GLU A 139 -28.22 22.23 15.47
CA GLU A 139 -27.53 23.45 14.98
C GLU A 139 -26.00 23.32 15.14
N THR A 140 -25.46 22.13 14.87
CA THR A 140 -24.05 21.80 15.08
C THR A 140 -23.32 21.66 13.76
N VAL A 141 -22.18 22.32 13.64
CA VAL A 141 -21.21 22.07 12.56
C VAL A 141 -20.15 21.12 13.10
N THR A 142 -19.90 20.06 12.33
CA THR A 142 -18.94 19.00 12.68
C THR A 142 -17.95 18.82 11.53
N SER A 143 -16.66 18.67 11.82
CA SER A 143 -15.67 18.26 10.84
C SER A 143 -15.94 16.82 10.39
N ASN A 144 -15.80 16.54 9.10
CA ASN A 144 -15.91 15.16 8.59
C ASN A 144 -14.63 14.33 8.83
N VAL A 145 -13.56 15.01 9.30
CA VAL A 145 -12.27 14.38 9.60
C VAL A 145 -12.02 14.48 11.09
N ALA A 146 -11.66 13.36 11.71
CA ALA A 146 -11.17 13.33 13.08
C ALA A 146 -9.70 13.76 13.12
N GLY A 147 -9.29 14.38 14.23
CA GLY A 147 -7.90 14.75 14.46
C GLY A 147 -7.74 16.15 15.05
N TYR A 148 -6.63 16.33 15.76
CA TYR A 148 -6.31 17.59 16.43
C TYR A 148 -6.12 18.76 15.46
N ASP A 149 -5.60 18.49 14.26
CA ASP A 149 -5.35 19.51 13.25
C ASP A 149 -6.62 20.01 12.56
N TYR A 150 -7.74 19.26 12.71
CA TYR A 150 -9.03 19.60 12.14
C TYR A 150 -9.92 20.28 13.17
N TYR A 151 -10.30 21.52 12.90
CA TYR A 151 -11.11 22.30 13.80
C TYR A 151 -12.29 22.96 13.08
N VAL A 152 -13.30 23.27 13.86
CA VAL A 152 -14.44 24.10 13.46
C VAL A 152 -14.42 25.37 14.28
N GLN A 153 -14.30 26.51 13.62
CA GLN A 153 -14.40 27.83 14.27
C GLN A 153 -15.59 28.58 13.69
N VAL A 154 -16.49 29.00 14.54
CA VAL A 154 -17.71 29.71 14.13
C VAL A 154 -17.70 31.13 14.68
N GLY A 155 -17.89 32.10 13.79
CA GLY A 155 -18.27 33.47 14.19
C GLY A 155 -19.79 33.60 14.13
N PHE A 156 -20.40 33.81 15.27
CA PHE A 156 -21.86 33.85 15.42
C PHE A 156 -22.47 35.16 14.91
N ALA A 157 -23.76 35.17 14.64
CA ALA A 157 -24.51 36.34 14.19
C ALA A 157 -24.55 37.50 15.19
N ASP A 158 -24.19 37.28 16.45
CA ASP A 158 -24.04 38.31 17.47
C ASP A 158 -22.65 38.98 17.50
N GLY A 159 -21.75 38.55 16.60
CA GLY A 159 -20.37 39.06 16.55
C GLY A 159 -19.39 38.33 17.48
N SER A 160 -19.87 37.39 18.29
CA SER A 160 -18.98 36.52 19.08
C SER A 160 -18.37 35.41 18.21
N LYS A 161 -17.25 34.84 18.68
CA LYS A 161 -16.60 33.69 18.01
C LYS A 161 -16.49 32.51 18.98
N SER A 162 -16.61 31.27 18.46
CA SER A 162 -16.25 30.12 19.24
C SER A 162 -14.75 30.14 19.55
N LYS A 163 -14.36 29.59 20.70
CA LYS A 163 -12.93 29.35 20.94
C LYS A 163 -12.40 28.30 20.02
N LEU A 164 -11.17 28.45 19.55
CA LEU A 164 -10.56 27.51 18.63
C LEU A 164 -10.45 26.10 19.24
N ASP A 165 -10.08 26.05 20.52
CA ASP A 165 -9.91 24.76 21.24
C ASP A 165 -11.23 24.02 21.46
N ASP A 166 -12.36 24.75 21.60
CA ASP A 166 -13.67 24.11 21.79
C ASP A 166 -14.16 23.38 20.53
N GLY A 167 -13.67 23.81 19.36
CA GLY A 167 -14.03 23.21 18.05
C GLY A 167 -12.97 22.26 17.47
N ARG A 168 -11.91 21.94 18.20
CA ARG A 168 -10.88 21.00 17.73
C ARG A 168 -11.31 19.56 17.89
N GLY A 169 -10.87 18.74 16.93
CA GLY A 169 -10.92 17.28 17.05
C GLY A 169 -9.81 16.74 17.96
N THR A 170 -9.77 15.45 18.10
CA THR A 170 -8.70 14.73 18.81
C THR A 170 -8.17 13.59 17.96
N ASP A 171 -6.88 13.33 18.05
CA ASP A 171 -6.27 12.17 17.41
C ASP A 171 -6.58 10.88 18.18
N ALA A 172 -6.51 9.77 17.49
CA ALA A 172 -6.65 8.45 18.10
C ALA A 172 -5.55 8.21 19.14
N LYS A 173 -5.90 7.45 20.17
CA LYS A 173 -4.96 7.01 21.21
C LYS A 173 -4.94 5.50 21.26
N VAL A 174 -3.74 4.94 21.37
CA VAL A 174 -3.55 3.49 21.34
C VAL A 174 -2.62 3.04 22.45
N GLU A 175 -3.00 1.95 23.10
CA GLU A 175 -2.20 1.21 24.04
C GLU A 175 -1.93 -0.19 23.46
N LEU A 176 -0.65 -0.50 23.17
CA LEU A 176 -0.24 -1.78 22.62
C LEU A 176 -0.12 -2.85 23.72
N LYS A 177 -0.42 -4.09 23.36
CA LYS A 177 -0.03 -5.25 24.17
C LYS A 177 1.37 -5.67 23.72
N THR A 178 2.38 -5.30 24.51
CA THR A 178 3.76 -5.66 24.23
C THR A 178 4.06 -7.09 24.73
N VAL A 179 4.87 -7.81 23.96
CA VAL A 179 5.36 -9.14 24.30
C VAL A 179 6.88 -9.11 24.41
N GLN A 180 7.44 -9.91 25.35
CA GLN A 180 8.91 -10.02 25.49
C GLN A 180 9.48 -11.13 24.62
N THR A 181 8.68 -12.15 24.33
CA THR A 181 9.07 -13.29 23.48
C THR A 181 7.86 -13.78 22.70
N GLY A 182 8.07 -14.12 21.44
CA GLY A 182 7.00 -14.57 20.55
C GLY A 182 6.52 -13.49 19.58
N VAL A 183 5.41 -13.75 18.88
CA VAL A 183 4.82 -12.82 17.92
C VAL A 183 3.98 -11.76 18.64
N GLY A 184 4.18 -10.51 18.30
CA GLY A 184 3.47 -9.37 18.86
C GLY A 184 4.36 -8.13 18.89
N PHE A 185 3.80 -7.01 19.34
CA PHE A 185 4.54 -5.75 19.45
C PHE A 185 5.61 -5.83 20.54
N THR A 186 6.83 -5.35 20.26
CA THR A 186 7.89 -5.27 21.26
C THR A 186 7.68 -4.10 22.21
N ALA A 187 8.44 -4.05 23.31
CA ALA A 187 8.42 -2.93 24.25
C ALA A 187 8.90 -1.60 23.64
N ASN A 188 9.58 -1.66 22.49
CA ASN A 188 10.11 -0.49 21.78
C ASN A 188 9.16 0.04 20.69
N ALA A 189 8.03 -0.61 20.48
CA ALA A 189 7.05 -0.19 19.48
C ALA A 189 6.59 1.25 19.73
N LYS A 190 6.67 2.07 18.69
CA LYS A 190 6.24 3.47 18.70
C LYS A 190 4.94 3.61 17.95
N VAL A 191 4.02 4.33 18.55
CA VAL A 191 2.73 4.65 17.94
C VAL A 191 2.70 6.12 17.59
N SER A 192 2.34 6.44 16.36
CA SER A 192 1.94 7.77 15.96
C SER A 192 0.53 7.74 15.40
N ALA A 193 -0.27 8.71 15.75
CA ALA A 193 -1.65 8.81 15.28
C ALA A 193 -1.86 10.18 14.64
N SER A 194 -2.60 10.18 13.53
CA SER A 194 -3.08 11.40 12.87
C SER A 194 -4.54 11.16 12.50
N GLY A 195 -5.43 11.82 13.21
CA GLY A 195 -6.86 11.54 13.11
C GLY A 195 -7.18 10.12 13.60
N ASN A 196 -7.79 9.32 12.74
CA ASN A 196 -8.11 7.92 13.01
C ASN A 196 -7.08 6.93 12.44
N LYS A 197 -6.08 7.42 11.73
CA LYS A 197 -4.99 6.60 11.20
C LYS A 197 -3.88 6.48 12.22
N ILE A 198 -3.48 5.26 12.47
CA ILE A 198 -2.47 4.88 13.46
C ILE A 198 -1.35 4.19 12.69
N ASN A 199 -0.15 4.71 12.85
CA ASN A 199 1.07 4.08 12.36
C ASN A 199 1.82 3.52 13.56
N ILE A 200 2.11 2.22 13.53
CA ILE A 200 2.86 1.49 14.55
C ILE A 200 4.17 1.06 13.92
N ILE A 201 5.27 1.56 14.46
CA ILE A 201 6.62 1.22 14.02
C ILE A 201 7.31 0.46 15.15
N ASP A 202 7.84 -0.70 14.85
CA ASP A 202 8.60 -1.53 15.81
C ASP A 202 10.01 -1.79 15.27
N ASN A 203 10.80 -2.58 16.01
CA ASN A 203 12.13 -2.99 15.59
C ASN A 203 12.10 -3.82 14.28
N ASP A 204 13.26 -3.98 13.67
CA ASP A 204 13.47 -4.83 12.48
C ASP A 204 12.68 -4.45 11.24
N GLY A 205 12.27 -3.17 11.13
CA GLY A 205 11.53 -2.67 9.97
C GLY A 205 10.05 -3.05 9.96
N PHE A 206 9.50 -3.50 11.10
CA PHE A 206 8.06 -3.69 11.25
C PHE A 206 7.35 -2.34 11.21
N GLU A 207 6.40 -2.23 10.31
CA GLU A 207 5.47 -1.10 10.21
C GLU A 207 4.06 -1.63 9.95
N MET A 208 3.10 -1.16 10.73
CA MET A 208 1.68 -1.50 10.57
C MET A 208 0.84 -0.23 10.57
N ASN A 209 0.04 -0.04 9.55
CA ASN A 209 -0.91 1.05 9.44
C ASN A 209 -2.33 0.54 9.71
N VAL A 210 -2.99 1.15 10.67
CA VAL A 210 -4.34 0.78 11.12
C VAL A 210 -5.25 1.99 11.02
N GLU A 211 -6.47 1.80 10.56
CA GLU A 211 -7.52 2.83 10.57
C GLU A 211 -8.65 2.43 11.49
N LEU A 212 -9.02 3.35 12.38
CA LEU A 212 -10.19 3.21 13.25
C LEU A 212 -11.40 3.87 12.59
N PRO A 213 -12.60 3.29 12.72
CA PRO A 213 -13.79 3.87 12.12
C PRO A 213 -14.10 5.24 12.70
N THR A 214 -14.47 6.17 11.82
CA THR A 214 -14.89 7.51 12.19
C THR A 214 -16.29 7.46 12.77
N THR A 215 -16.43 7.87 14.03
CA THR A 215 -17.75 8.05 14.64
C THR A 215 -18.08 9.53 14.68
N ALA A 216 -19.16 9.93 14.03
CA ALA A 216 -19.57 11.33 13.94
C ALA A 216 -19.57 12.03 15.31
N GLY A 217 -18.56 12.88 15.53
CA GLY A 217 -18.46 13.78 16.67
C GLY A 217 -18.06 13.20 18.02
N ASN A 218 -17.87 11.88 18.16
CA ASN A 218 -17.48 11.27 19.43
C ASN A 218 -16.37 10.24 19.25
N SER A 219 -15.44 10.18 20.19
CA SER A 219 -14.47 9.10 20.31
C SER A 219 -15.16 7.80 20.77
N LYS A 220 -14.81 6.68 20.13
CA LYS A 220 -15.25 5.34 20.52
C LYS A 220 -14.04 4.55 21.00
N THR A 221 -14.22 3.81 22.08
CA THR A 221 -13.17 2.96 22.63
C THR A 221 -13.36 1.53 22.15
N TYR A 222 -12.29 0.94 21.67
CA TYR A 222 -12.16 -0.45 21.27
C TYR A 222 -11.15 -1.13 22.19
N ASN A 223 -11.47 -2.33 22.68
CA ASN A 223 -10.61 -3.07 23.57
C ASN A 223 -10.21 -4.41 22.94
N ASN A 224 -8.97 -4.82 23.16
CA ASN A 224 -8.44 -6.12 22.72
C ASN A 224 -8.64 -6.37 21.21
N ILE A 225 -8.19 -5.43 20.39
CA ILE A 225 -8.19 -5.59 18.93
C ILE A 225 -7.04 -6.52 18.57
N ALA A 226 -7.35 -7.69 18.03
CA ALA A 226 -6.35 -8.61 17.50
C ALA A 226 -6.27 -8.48 15.98
N PHE A 227 -5.05 -8.39 15.47
CA PHE A 227 -4.74 -8.45 14.06
C PHE A 227 -3.98 -9.73 13.79
N ASP A 228 -4.59 -10.62 13.04
CA ASP A 228 -3.94 -11.84 12.58
C ASP A 228 -3.24 -11.58 11.25
N VAL A 229 -1.93 -11.61 11.28
CA VAL A 229 -1.06 -11.46 10.09
C VAL A 229 -0.77 -12.84 9.55
N TYR A 230 -1.22 -13.10 8.33
CA TYR A 230 -1.03 -14.38 7.66
C TYR A 230 0.20 -14.33 6.76
N ASP A 231 0.86 -15.47 6.63
CA ASP A 231 1.96 -15.65 5.68
C ASP A 231 1.39 -16.02 4.29
N ALA A 232 0.54 -15.15 3.78
CA ALA A 232 -0.21 -15.34 2.54
C ALA A 232 -0.58 -14.00 1.92
N GLY A 233 -0.86 -14.02 0.62
CA GLY A 233 -1.28 -12.84 -0.14
C GLY A 233 -0.17 -12.22 -0.98
N PHE A 234 1.08 -12.27 -0.53
CA PHE A 234 2.23 -11.74 -1.28
C PHE A 234 2.53 -12.55 -2.55
N MET A 235 3.29 -11.96 -3.44
CA MET A 235 3.72 -12.61 -4.69
C MET A 235 5.02 -13.39 -4.47
N THR A 236 4.98 -14.70 -4.67
CA THR A 236 6.16 -15.57 -4.58
C THR A 236 6.71 -15.86 -5.97
N ILE A 237 7.97 -15.54 -6.19
CA ILE A 237 8.70 -15.85 -7.45
C ILE A 237 9.78 -16.86 -7.16
N GLN A 238 9.81 -17.95 -7.95
CA GLN A 238 10.90 -18.92 -7.92
C GLN A 238 12.15 -18.31 -8.53
N ILE A 239 13.23 -18.24 -7.77
CA ILE A 239 14.50 -17.63 -8.17
C ILE A 239 15.68 -18.60 -8.27
N GLY A 240 15.44 -19.89 -8.09
CA GLY A 240 16.49 -20.90 -8.16
C GLY A 240 15.95 -22.26 -8.57
N ALA A 241 16.88 -23.21 -8.80
CA ALA A 241 16.57 -24.54 -9.32
C ALA A 241 16.08 -25.51 -8.23
N ASN A 242 16.28 -25.20 -6.95
CA ASN A 242 15.94 -26.07 -5.84
C ASN A 242 14.62 -25.65 -5.19
N GLU A 243 14.01 -26.57 -4.46
CA GLU A 243 12.83 -26.34 -3.65
C GLU A 243 13.10 -25.23 -2.60
N HIS A 244 12.11 -24.36 -2.35
CA HIS A 244 12.17 -23.22 -1.43
C HIS A 244 13.17 -22.10 -1.81
N GLN A 245 13.71 -22.08 -3.00
CA GLN A 245 14.47 -20.95 -3.52
C GLN A 245 13.54 -19.90 -4.11
N THR A 246 12.75 -19.26 -3.26
CA THR A 246 11.75 -18.26 -3.66
C THR A 246 12.13 -16.88 -3.19
N LEU A 247 11.61 -15.89 -3.85
CA LEU A 247 11.57 -14.49 -3.43
C LEU A 247 10.12 -14.10 -3.23
N ASP A 248 9.79 -13.76 -2.01
CA ASP A 248 8.49 -13.24 -1.66
C ASP A 248 8.52 -11.71 -1.78
N MET A 249 7.54 -11.16 -2.49
CA MET A 249 7.39 -9.74 -2.74
C MET A 249 6.03 -9.30 -2.25
N ASP A 250 6.03 -8.33 -1.35
CA ASP A 250 4.85 -7.63 -0.91
C ASP A 250 4.64 -6.39 -1.77
N LEU A 251 3.53 -6.31 -2.45
CA LEU A 251 3.19 -5.16 -3.29
C LEU A 251 2.19 -4.29 -2.53
N PRO A 252 2.60 -3.06 -2.18
CA PRO A 252 1.74 -2.18 -1.39
C PRO A 252 0.49 -1.78 -2.17
N THR A 253 -0.63 -1.73 -1.48
CA THR A 253 -1.87 -1.19 -2.04
C THR A 253 -1.73 0.31 -2.27
N VAL A 254 -2.09 0.76 -3.46
CA VAL A 254 -2.00 2.18 -3.86
C VAL A 254 -3.39 2.67 -4.26
N SER A 255 -4.31 2.77 -3.32
CA SER A 255 -5.64 3.36 -3.52
C SER A 255 -5.76 4.67 -2.75
N CYS A 256 -6.69 5.54 -3.15
CA CYS A 256 -6.94 6.80 -2.45
C CYS A 256 -7.34 6.61 -0.98
N ASP A 257 -8.00 5.50 -0.64
CA ASP A 257 -8.34 5.16 0.74
C ASP A 257 -7.08 4.88 1.57
N VAL A 258 -6.18 4.03 1.08
CA VAL A 258 -4.93 3.67 1.77
C VAL A 258 -4.00 4.88 1.87
N LEU A 259 -3.91 5.67 0.81
CA LEU A 259 -3.11 6.91 0.78
C LEU A 259 -3.66 8.00 1.71
N GLY A 260 -4.89 7.85 2.22
CA GLY A 260 -5.52 8.82 3.10
C GLY A 260 -6.08 10.05 2.39
N LEU A 261 -6.39 9.94 1.11
CA LEU A 261 -7.01 10.98 0.31
C LEU A 261 -8.55 10.90 0.34
N ARG A 262 -9.09 9.71 0.64
CA ARG A 262 -10.51 9.44 0.89
C ARG A 262 -10.72 8.84 2.28
N ASN A 263 -11.94 8.95 2.80
CA ASN A 263 -12.37 8.25 4.00
C ASN A 263 -13.16 6.98 3.63
N GLU A 264 -13.52 6.17 4.64
CA GLU A 264 -14.31 4.94 4.47
C GLU A 264 -15.65 5.15 3.74
N ASP A 265 -16.26 6.34 3.84
CA ASP A 265 -17.51 6.69 3.18
C ASP A 265 -17.31 7.12 1.72
N GLY A 266 -16.09 7.03 1.17
CA GLY A 266 -15.73 7.46 -0.17
C GLY A 266 -15.71 8.98 -0.35
N LYS A 267 -15.73 9.76 0.75
CA LYS A 267 -15.63 11.22 0.69
C LYS A 267 -14.18 11.65 0.53
N ASN A 268 -13.94 12.59 -0.37
CA ASN A 268 -12.63 13.18 -0.57
C ASN A 268 -12.23 13.99 0.67
N LEU A 269 -11.11 13.64 1.29
CA LEU A 269 -10.51 14.38 2.40
C LEU A 269 -9.71 15.58 1.89
N LEU A 270 -9.18 15.48 0.67
CA LEU A 270 -8.47 16.55 -0.01
C LEU A 270 -9.47 17.55 -0.60
N ASN A 271 -9.74 18.64 0.10
CA ASN A 271 -10.64 19.69 -0.33
C ASN A 271 -9.90 21.03 -0.41
N VAL A 272 -9.86 21.63 -1.60
CA VAL A 272 -9.16 22.90 -1.86
C VAL A 272 -10.08 24.07 -2.16
N CYS A 273 -11.40 23.91 -1.96
CA CYS A 273 -12.39 24.97 -2.21
C CYS A 273 -12.25 26.14 -1.23
N THR A 274 -11.62 25.94 -0.09
CA THR A 274 -11.35 27.00 0.89
C THR A 274 -9.86 27.12 1.19
N ASN A 275 -9.41 28.25 1.70
CA ASN A 275 -8.04 28.44 2.12
C ASN A 275 -7.64 27.43 3.21
N TYR A 276 -8.52 27.21 4.20
CA TYR A 276 -8.31 26.22 5.26
C TYR A 276 -8.18 24.79 4.69
N GLY A 277 -9.11 24.37 3.85
CA GLY A 277 -9.07 23.05 3.21
C GLY A 277 -7.83 22.86 2.33
N ALA A 278 -7.43 23.88 1.59
CA ALA A 278 -6.21 23.84 0.79
C ALA A 278 -4.93 23.73 1.66
N SER A 279 -4.90 24.39 2.81
CA SER A 279 -3.78 24.30 3.75
C SER A 279 -3.68 22.90 4.38
N THR A 280 -4.79 22.33 4.84
CA THR A 280 -4.82 20.96 5.39
C THR A 280 -4.57 19.93 4.29
N GLY A 281 -5.06 20.17 3.08
CA GLY A 281 -4.84 19.30 1.91
C GLY A 281 -3.37 19.13 1.52
N ILE A 282 -2.50 20.11 1.83
CA ILE A 282 -1.06 19.96 1.63
C ILE A 282 -0.49 18.82 2.48
N ALA A 283 -0.90 18.70 3.74
CA ALA A 283 -0.42 17.65 4.63
C ALA A 283 -0.86 16.25 4.15
N PHE A 284 -2.09 16.12 3.64
CA PHE A 284 -2.56 14.87 3.02
C PHE A 284 -1.74 14.49 1.79
N ALA A 285 -1.54 15.44 0.88
CA ALA A 285 -0.74 15.23 -0.32
C ALA A 285 0.71 14.84 0.02
N ASP A 286 1.33 15.49 0.99
CA ASP A 286 2.68 15.16 1.45
C ASP A 286 2.75 13.76 2.06
N SER A 287 1.72 13.33 2.80
CA SER A 287 1.63 11.98 3.34
C SER A 287 1.52 10.94 2.23
N ALA A 288 0.64 11.17 1.26
CA ALA A 288 0.47 10.29 0.10
C ALA A 288 1.77 10.17 -0.73
N ILE A 289 2.46 11.29 -0.96
CA ILE A 289 3.75 11.30 -1.67
C ILE A 289 4.81 10.47 -0.92
N ARG A 290 4.87 10.57 0.40
CA ARG A 290 5.81 9.76 1.21
C ARG A 290 5.49 8.28 1.09
N GLN A 291 4.23 7.88 1.18
CA GLN A 291 3.81 6.48 1.03
C GLN A 291 4.15 5.92 -0.36
N ILE A 292 3.84 6.66 -1.43
CA ILE A 292 4.19 6.27 -2.79
C ILE A 292 5.71 6.20 -2.98
N SER A 293 6.46 7.12 -2.37
CA SER A 293 7.94 7.11 -2.45
C SER A 293 8.53 5.90 -1.73
N SER A 294 7.97 5.50 -0.58
CA SER A 294 8.35 4.28 0.13
C SER A 294 8.05 3.04 -0.72
N ALA A 295 6.85 2.94 -1.28
CA ALA A 295 6.46 1.85 -2.17
C ALA A 295 7.40 1.73 -3.39
N ARG A 296 7.76 2.86 -4.01
CA ARG A 296 8.72 2.88 -5.12
C ARG A 296 10.13 2.44 -4.71
N ALA A 297 10.57 2.82 -3.53
CA ALA A 297 11.89 2.40 -3.00
C ALA A 297 11.91 0.89 -2.77
N GLU A 298 10.85 0.31 -2.25
CA GLU A 298 10.68 -1.12 -2.04
C GLU A 298 10.69 -1.90 -3.37
N LEU A 299 9.90 -1.45 -4.35
CA LEU A 299 9.91 -2.02 -5.71
C LEU A 299 11.28 -1.91 -6.37
N GLY A 300 11.99 -0.79 -6.18
CA GLY A 300 13.37 -0.62 -6.66
C GLY A 300 14.35 -1.61 -6.01
N ALA A 301 14.17 -1.91 -4.72
CA ALA A 301 14.97 -2.92 -4.04
C ALA A 301 14.70 -4.34 -4.59
N TYR A 302 13.43 -4.69 -4.84
CA TYR A 302 13.07 -5.95 -5.50
C TYR A 302 13.67 -6.05 -6.90
N GLN A 303 13.58 -4.99 -7.71
CA GLN A 303 14.17 -4.95 -9.04
C GLN A 303 15.68 -5.22 -8.98
N ASN A 304 16.43 -4.50 -8.16
CA ASN A 304 17.87 -4.70 -8.00
C ASN A 304 18.22 -6.14 -7.56
N ARG A 305 17.42 -6.69 -6.65
CA ARG A 305 17.59 -8.07 -6.18
C ARG A 305 17.34 -9.08 -7.29
N LEU A 306 16.30 -8.88 -8.09
CA LEU A 306 15.99 -9.75 -9.23
C LEU A 306 17.07 -9.65 -10.32
N GLU A 307 17.56 -8.47 -10.66
CA GLU A 307 18.66 -8.28 -11.62
C GLU A 307 19.94 -9.00 -11.19
N THR A 308 20.30 -8.88 -9.89
CA THR A 308 21.46 -9.60 -9.33
C THR A 308 21.24 -11.12 -9.39
N THR A 309 20.03 -11.58 -9.09
CA THR A 309 19.68 -13.00 -9.15
C THR A 309 19.77 -13.54 -10.58
N VAL A 310 19.22 -12.81 -11.56
CA VAL A 310 19.33 -13.19 -12.98
C VAL A 310 20.78 -13.29 -13.44
N SER A 311 21.63 -12.32 -13.05
CA SER A 311 23.06 -12.36 -13.34
C SER A 311 23.73 -13.60 -12.73
N SER A 312 23.43 -13.92 -11.48
CA SER A 312 23.96 -15.10 -10.79
C SER A 312 23.49 -16.41 -11.42
N LEU A 313 22.22 -16.48 -11.82
CA LEU A 313 21.65 -17.66 -12.48
C LEU A 313 22.27 -17.90 -13.87
N ASN A 314 22.59 -16.84 -14.61
CA ASN A 314 23.27 -16.94 -15.90
C ASN A 314 24.66 -17.55 -15.73
N VAL A 315 25.46 -17.05 -14.77
CA VAL A 315 26.79 -17.61 -14.45
C VAL A 315 26.69 -19.08 -13.97
N PHE A 316 25.69 -19.36 -13.13
CA PHE A 316 25.43 -20.72 -12.68
C PHE A 316 25.08 -21.66 -13.84
N GLY A 317 24.22 -21.21 -14.75
CA GLY A 317 23.85 -21.95 -15.95
C GLY A 317 25.04 -22.26 -16.87
N GLU A 318 25.95 -21.27 -17.06
CA GLU A 318 27.19 -21.45 -17.82
C GLU A 318 28.10 -22.49 -17.16
N ASN A 319 28.35 -22.38 -15.85
CA ASN A 319 29.15 -23.33 -15.10
C ASN A 319 28.55 -24.77 -15.13
N MET A 320 27.23 -24.87 -15.02
CA MET A 320 26.55 -26.18 -15.12
C MET A 320 26.67 -26.77 -16.52
N THR A 321 26.56 -25.95 -17.57
CA THR A 321 26.73 -26.40 -18.97
C THR A 321 28.16 -26.86 -19.22
N GLU A 322 29.17 -26.09 -18.71
CA GLU A 322 30.57 -26.50 -18.81
C GLU A 322 30.84 -27.81 -18.04
N SER A 323 30.28 -27.95 -16.84
CA SER A 323 30.44 -29.17 -16.05
C SER A 323 29.77 -30.38 -16.75
N MET A 324 28.59 -30.17 -17.35
CA MET A 324 27.91 -31.20 -18.12
C MET A 324 28.73 -31.61 -19.38
N SER A 325 29.28 -30.63 -20.10
CA SER A 325 30.18 -30.85 -21.22
C SER A 325 31.38 -31.69 -20.82
N ARG A 326 32.05 -31.40 -19.71
CA ARG A 326 33.18 -32.18 -19.19
C ARG A 326 32.83 -33.65 -18.87
N ILE A 327 31.58 -33.94 -18.54
CA ILE A 327 31.11 -35.29 -18.17
C ILE A 327 30.66 -36.04 -19.39
N ILE A 328 29.93 -35.38 -20.31
CA ILE A 328 29.22 -36.03 -21.42
C ILE A 328 30.04 -35.99 -22.72
N ASP A 329 30.78 -34.90 -22.95
CA ASP A 329 31.49 -34.74 -24.21
C ASP A 329 32.71 -35.65 -24.28
N THR A 330 32.77 -36.41 -25.34
CA THR A 330 33.87 -37.33 -25.66
C THR A 330 34.92 -36.57 -26.47
N ASP A 331 36.21 -36.72 -26.13
CA ASP A 331 37.31 -36.27 -26.97
C ASP A 331 37.33 -37.08 -28.27
N MET A 332 36.77 -36.50 -29.33
CA MET A 332 36.68 -37.16 -30.66
C MET A 332 38.04 -37.57 -31.21
N ALA A 333 39.12 -36.83 -30.89
CA ALA A 333 40.46 -37.21 -31.36
C ALA A 333 40.96 -38.49 -30.67
N SER A 334 40.74 -38.60 -29.37
CA SER A 334 41.09 -39.79 -28.59
C SER A 334 40.21 -40.99 -29.03
N GLU A 335 38.91 -40.81 -29.15
CA GLU A 335 37.95 -41.86 -29.55
C GLU A 335 38.21 -42.35 -30.98
N MET A 336 38.47 -41.45 -31.92
CA MET A 336 38.81 -41.83 -33.29
C MET A 336 40.16 -42.57 -33.38
N THR A 337 41.11 -42.24 -32.50
CA THR A 337 42.38 -42.94 -32.40
C THR A 337 42.16 -44.37 -31.93
N GLU A 338 41.37 -44.56 -30.87
CA GLU A 338 40.99 -45.88 -30.37
C GLU A 338 40.19 -46.68 -31.37
N TYR A 339 39.21 -46.06 -32.04
CA TYR A 339 38.42 -46.67 -33.10
C TYR A 339 39.30 -47.15 -34.26
N THR A 340 40.24 -46.33 -34.75
CA THR A 340 41.18 -46.74 -35.80
C THR A 340 42.10 -47.84 -35.37
N GLN A 341 42.59 -47.81 -34.12
CA GLN A 341 43.41 -48.86 -33.53
C GLN A 341 42.63 -50.22 -33.49
N LEU A 342 41.39 -50.16 -32.99
CA LEU A 342 40.51 -51.35 -32.93
C LEU A 342 40.18 -51.85 -34.32
N THR A 343 39.94 -50.97 -35.29
CA THR A 343 39.68 -51.35 -36.70
C THR A 343 40.87 -52.04 -37.34
N VAL A 344 42.08 -51.49 -37.11
CA VAL A 344 43.33 -52.12 -37.60
C VAL A 344 43.58 -53.48 -36.94
N LEU A 345 43.35 -53.60 -35.62
CA LEU A 345 43.43 -54.85 -34.91
C LEU A 345 42.42 -55.87 -35.41
N GLN A 346 41.21 -55.45 -35.71
CA GLN A 346 40.19 -56.35 -36.30
C GLN A 346 40.62 -56.83 -37.67
N GLN A 347 41.14 -55.94 -38.54
CA GLN A 347 41.65 -56.37 -39.88
C GLN A 347 42.84 -57.27 -39.75
N ALA A 348 43.80 -56.99 -38.85
CA ALA A 348 44.92 -57.84 -38.58
C ALA A 348 44.49 -59.23 -38.07
N SER A 349 43.56 -59.27 -37.12
CA SER A 349 43.02 -60.51 -36.55
C SER A 349 42.27 -61.35 -37.58
N THR A 350 41.47 -60.72 -38.45
CA THR A 350 40.81 -61.44 -39.55
C THR A 350 41.80 -61.99 -40.59
N SER A 351 42.86 -61.21 -40.93
CA SER A 351 43.96 -61.67 -41.75
C SER A 351 44.67 -62.83 -41.12
N MET A 352 45.04 -62.73 -39.83
CA MET A 352 45.70 -63.86 -39.14
C MET A 352 44.79 -65.09 -39.01
N LEU A 353 43.50 -64.88 -38.80
CA LEU A 353 42.54 -66.03 -38.81
C LEU A 353 42.46 -66.70 -40.18
N SER A 354 42.43 -65.89 -41.24
CA SER A 354 42.47 -66.42 -42.60
C SER A 354 43.77 -67.18 -42.84
N GLN A 355 44.89 -66.65 -42.48
CA GLN A 355 46.19 -67.30 -42.54
C GLN A 355 46.22 -68.61 -41.74
N ALA A 356 45.70 -68.57 -40.49
CA ALA A 356 45.60 -69.76 -39.65
C ALA A 356 44.73 -70.85 -40.26
N ASN A 357 43.59 -70.51 -40.92
CA ASN A 357 42.74 -71.42 -41.59
C ASN A 357 43.31 -72.00 -42.90
N ASN A 358 44.24 -71.28 -43.54
CA ASN A 358 44.95 -71.77 -44.74
C ASN A 358 46.06 -72.73 -44.39
N ARG A 359 46.63 -72.73 -43.17
CA ARG A 359 47.69 -73.66 -42.77
C ARG A 359 47.28 -75.15 -42.85
N PRO A 360 46.14 -75.61 -42.34
CA PRO A 360 45.71 -76.99 -42.50
C PRO A 360 45.55 -77.42 -43.95
N GLN A 361 45.06 -76.47 -44.81
CA GLN A 361 44.91 -76.75 -46.25
C GLN A 361 46.24 -76.96 -46.96
N THR A 362 47.25 -76.14 -46.61
CA THR A 362 48.61 -76.37 -47.15
C THR A 362 49.26 -77.68 -46.65
N ILE A 363 48.98 -78.04 -45.41
CA ILE A 363 49.44 -79.37 -44.88
C ILE A 363 48.70 -80.53 -45.60
N MET A 364 47.38 -80.38 -45.81
CA MET A 364 46.61 -81.40 -46.56
C MET A 364 47.10 -81.54 -48.01
N SER A 365 47.40 -80.42 -48.70
CA SER A 365 47.94 -80.46 -50.07
C SER A 365 49.35 -81.10 -50.14
N LEU A 366 50.17 -80.89 -49.11
CA LEU A 366 51.47 -81.57 -49.00
C LEU A 366 51.34 -83.09 -48.73
N LEU A 367 50.34 -83.47 -47.95
CA LEU A 367 50.05 -84.88 -47.65
C LEU A 367 49.43 -85.63 -48.85
N GLN A 368 48.67 -84.91 -49.72
CA GLN A 368 48.07 -85.49 -50.95
C GLN A 368 49.05 -85.53 -52.14
N GLY A 369 50.19 -84.83 -52.06
CA GLY A 369 51.24 -84.76 -53.05
C GLY A 369 52.44 -85.74 -52.82
N MET A 370 52.37 -86.55 -51.75
CA MET A 370 53.25 -87.69 -51.51
C MET A 370 52.51 -88.97 -51.79
#